data_09a4875f5f6c4d1083805028863f6097
#
_entry.id   09a4875f5f6c4d1083805028863f6097
#
_cell.length_a   1.000
_cell.length_b   1.000
_cell.length_c   1.000
_cell.angle_alpha   90.00
_cell.angle_beta   90.00
_cell.angle_gamma   90.00
#
_symmetry.space_group_name_H-M   'P 1'
#
loop_
_entity.id
_entity.type
_entity.pdbx_description
1 polymer ?
#
loop_
_entity_poly.entity_id
_entity_poly.type
_entity_poly.pdbx_seq_one_letter_code
_entity_poly.pdbx_strand_id
1 'polypeptide(L)'
;MTMNVIGTFLMSGALAFYLFSVINTVKMAVFTQKWSNFAIANNKFNIILTMKKIRAAVVGYGNIGHYAVQALEAAKDFEIAGIVRRQGNTDCPLELTPYEVVDDISLLHDVDVAILATPTRSCPDYSAKIVAMGINTVDSFDIHTSILDYRRKQMENCKKAGRVSVIAAGWDPGSDSVVRVLMESLAPKGLSYTNFGPGMSMGHSVCVRSKEGVRNALSVTIPLGEGIHRRMVYVELEDGATLEQVTAEIKADPYFANDETHVFAVASVDDVRDMGHGVNLVRKGVSGKTPNQRFEFNMSINNPALTAQVLVNVARATMRLQPGCYTMPEIPVIDMLAGDREEIISHLV
;
A
#
# COMPACT_ATOMS: atom_id res chain seq x y z
N MET A 1 -79.70 -0.24 35.01
CA MET A 1 -78.50 0.55 34.94
C MET A 1 -77.21 -0.24 35.39
N THR A 2 -77.33 -1.52 35.64
CA THR A 2 -76.24 -2.37 36.18
C THR A 2 -75.57 -3.29 35.18
N MET A 3 -76.13 -3.47 33.97
CA MET A 3 -75.47 -4.33 32.95
C MET A 3 -74.34 -3.66 32.12
N ASN A 4 -74.35 -2.35 31.99
CA ASN A 4 -73.30 -1.64 31.19
C ASN A 4 -71.96 -1.41 31.91
N VAL A 5 -71.96 -1.46 33.25
CA VAL A 5 -70.70 -1.23 34.01
C VAL A 5 -69.81 -2.49 34.05
N ILE A 6 -70.41 -3.68 34.07
CA ILE A 6 -69.65 -4.94 34.07
C ILE A 6 -69.00 -5.21 32.71
N GLY A 7 -69.72 -4.86 31.59
CA GLY A 7 -69.15 -4.98 30.26
C GLY A 7 -67.94 -4.09 30.01
N THR A 8 -67.92 -2.88 30.54
CA THR A 8 -66.79 -1.91 30.41
C THR A 8 -65.60 -2.34 31.23
N PHE A 9 -65.81 -2.94 32.41
CA PHE A 9 -64.69 -3.45 33.26
C PHE A 9 -64.04 -4.70 32.67
N LEU A 10 -64.81 -5.60 32.06
CA LEU A 10 -64.32 -6.80 31.38
C LEU A 10 -63.53 -6.45 30.12
N MET A 11 -63.97 -5.45 29.36
CA MET A 11 -63.29 -4.96 28.17
C MET A 11 -61.97 -4.26 28.52
N SER A 12 -61.88 -3.53 29.62
CA SER A 12 -60.66 -2.89 30.09
C SER A 12 -59.61 -3.92 30.57
N GLY A 13 -60.05 -4.99 31.24
CA GLY A 13 -59.18 -6.08 31.68
C GLY A 13 -58.61 -6.89 30.52
N ALA A 14 -59.42 -7.18 29.50
CA ALA A 14 -58.98 -7.89 28.30
C ALA A 14 -57.99 -7.06 27.49
N LEU A 15 -58.19 -5.74 27.37
CA LEU A 15 -57.28 -4.82 26.70
C LEU A 15 -55.94 -4.69 27.46
N ALA A 16 -56.01 -4.60 28.79
CA ALA A 16 -54.83 -4.55 29.64
C ALA A 16 -53.99 -5.84 29.54
N PHE A 17 -54.66 -7.00 29.50
CA PHE A 17 -54.01 -8.30 29.36
C PHE A 17 -53.38 -8.46 27.97
N TYR A 18 -54.04 -8.01 26.92
CA TYR A 18 -53.52 -7.98 25.55
C TYR A 18 -52.27 -7.07 25.45
N LEU A 19 -52.35 -5.85 25.96
CA LEU A 19 -51.22 -4.92 25.98
C LEU A 19 -50.03 -5.48 26.77
N PHE A 20 -50.26 -6.11 27.92
CA PHE A 20 -49.23 -6.74 28.72
C PHE A 20 -48.55 -7.91 27.99
N SER A 21 -49.34 -8.72 27.26
CA SER A 21 -48.85 -9.82 26.41
C SER A 21 -48.02 -9.29 25.26
N VAL A 22 -48.47 -8.25 24.54
CA VAL A 22 -47.73 -7.62 23.43
C VAL A 22 -46.41 -7.00 23.93
N ILE A 23 -46.45 -6.29 25.06
CA ILE A 23 -45.23 -5.69 25.63
C ILE A 23 -44.18 -6.76 26.03
N ASN A 24 -44.63 -7.88 26.61
CA ASN A 24 -43.73 -8.97 26.97
C ASN A 24 -43.19 -9.68 25.72
N THR A 25 -43.98 -9.86 24.68
CA THR A 25 -43.51 -10.44 23.40
C THR A 25 -42.46 -9.55 22.74
N VAL A 26 -42.71 -8.23 22.70
CA VAL A 26 -41.71 -7.25 22.16
C VAL A 26 -40.44 -7.23 23.01
N LYS A 27 -40.56 -7.24 24.35
CA LYS A 27 -39.34 -7.32 25.23
C LYS A 27 -38.56 -8.60 25.02
N MET A 28 -39.23 -9.75 24.85
CA MET A 28 -38.57 -11.02 24.54
C MET A 28 -37.91 -10.99 23.16
N ALA A 29 -38.56 -10.44 22.16
CA ALA A 29 -37.97 -10.31 20.82
C ALA A 29 -36.72 -9.41 20.82
N VAL A 30 -36.76 -8.27 21.51
CA VAL A 30 -35.60 -7.38 21.67
C VAL A 30 -34.46 -8.04 22.47
N PHE A 31 -34.81 -8.82 23.50
CA PHE A 31 -33.83 -9.55 24.29
C PHE A 31 -33.15 -10.65 23.48
N THR A 32 -33.91 -11.47 22.74
CA THR A 32 -33.37 -12.50 21.84
C THR A 32 -32.51 -11.91 20.75
N GLN A 33 -32.90 -10.77 20.15
CA GLN A 33 -32.08 -10.05 19.17
C GLN A 33 -30.75 -9.58 19.77
N LYS A 34 -30.76 -9.02 20.98
CA LYS A 34 -29.51 -8.60 21.68
C LYS A 34 -28.61 -9.78 22.00
N TRP A 35 -29.18 -10.92 22.44
CA TRP A 35 -28.41 -12.14 22.73
C TRP A 35 -27.84 -12.77 21.46
N SER A 36 -28.57 -12.82 20.36
CA SER A 36 -28.06 -13.31 19.09
C SER A 36 -26.92 -12.42 18.58
N ASN A 37 -27.06 -11.10 18.65
CA ASN A 37 -25.99 -10.17 18.29
C ASN A 37 -24.72 -10.31 19.18
N PHE A 38 -24.92 -10.54 20.48
CA PHE A 38 -23.81 -10.80 21.42
C PHE A 38 -23.13 -12.14 21.15
N ALA A 39 -23.88 -13.20 20.83
CA ALA A 39 -23.34 -14.50 20.45
C ALA A 39 -22.58 -14.46 19.13
N ILE A 40 -23.11 -13.71 18.14
CA ILE A 40 -22.43 -13.47 16.85
C ILE A 40 -21.13 -12.68 17.07
N ALA A 41 -21.15 -11.65 17.91
CA ALA A 41 -19.96 -10.85 18.23
C ALA A 41 -18.90 -11.68 18.95
N ASN A 42 -19.29 -12.52 19.92
CA ASN A 42 -18.37 -13.43 20.61
C ASN A 42 -17.81 -14.51 19.69
N ASN A 43 -18.63 -15.06 18.79
CA ASN A 43 -18.16 -16.06 17.81
C ASN A 43 -17.18 -15.43 16.82
N LYS A 44 -17.45 -14.19 16.33
CA LYS A 44 -16.51 -13.41 15.51
C LYS A 44 -15.20 -13.11 16.26
N PHE A 45 -15.29 -12.72 17.53
CA PHE A 45 -14.10 -12.47 18.36
C PHE A 45 -13.25 -13.73 18.56
N ASN A 46 -13.88 -14.89 18.79
CA ASN A 46 -13.19 -16.17 18.90
C ASN A 46 -12.60 -16.64 17.55
N ILE A 47 -13.28 -16.41 16.43
CA ILE A 47 -12.75 -16.74 15.09
C ILE A 47 -11.52 -15.86 14.77
N ILE A 48 -11.54 -14.58 15.13
CA ILE A 48 -10.37 -13.68 14.96
C ILE A 48 -9.19 -14.14 15.82
N LEU A 49 -9.44 -14.64 17.03
CA LEU A 49 -8.41 -15.16 17.93
C LEU A 49 -7.81 -16.51 17.46
N THR A 50 -8.53 -17.25 16.61
CA THR A 50 -8.09 -18.58 16.12
C THR A 50 -7.51 -18.56 14.71
N MET A 51 -7.63 -17.45 13.97
CA MET A 51 -7.00 -17.33 12.64
C MET A 51 -5.47 -17.23 12.78
N LYS A 52 -4.75 -18.16 12.15
CA LYS A 52 -3.29 -18.10 12.05
C LYS A 52 -2.93 -16.76 11.37
N LYS A 53 -2.15 -15.91 12.07
CA LYS A 53 -1.64 -14.68 11.52
C LYS A 53 -0.64 -14.96 10.40
N ILE A 54 -0.58 -14.07 9.42
CA ILE A 54 0.42 -14.08 8.36
C ILE A 54 1.75 -13.63 8.97
N ARG A 55 2.77 -14.48 8.90
CA ARG A 55 4.10 -14.16 9.42
C ARG A 55 4.93 -13.48 8.34
N ALA A 56 5.17 -12.18 8.51
CA ALA A 56 5.89 -11.35 7.56
C ALA A 56 7.30 -10.99 8.05
N ALA A 57 8.30 -11.16 7.20
CA ALA A 57 9.64 -10.62 7.43
C ALA A 57 9.82 -9.31 6.64
N VAL A 58 10.48 -8.31 7.24
CA VAL A 58 10.86 -7.08 6.54
C VAL A 58 12.34 -7.16 6.17
N VAL A 59 12.64 -7.15 4.87
CA VAL A 59 14.00 -7.23 4.35
C VAL A 59 14.48 -5.83 3.95
N GLY A 60 15.36 -5.27 4.77
CA GLY A 60 15.82 -3.89 4.68
C GLY A 60 15.08 -2.96 5.66
N TYR A 61 15.83 -2.07 6.31
CA TYR A 61 15.28 -1.12 7.28
C TYR A 61 15.75 0.31 6.95
N GLY A 62 15.35 0.77 5.77
CA GLY A 62 15.39 2.17 5.34
C GLY A 62 14.01 2.83 5.52
N ASN A 63 13.74 3.93 4.81
CA ASN A 63 12.45 4.64 4.92
C ASN A 63 11.24 3.71 4.72
N ILE A 64 11.23 2.89 3.65
CA ILE A 64 10.13 1.96 3.37
C ILE A 64 10.06 0.88 4.46
N GLY A 65 11.19 0.30 4.88
CA GLY A 65 11.22 -0.73 5.91
C GLY A 65 10.69 -0.25 7.26
N HIS A 66 11.06 0.96 7.67
CA HIS A 66 10.53 1.60 8.87
C HIS A 66 8.99 1.71 8.84
N TYR A 67 8.44 2.26 7.75
CA TYR A 67 6.97 2.35 7.60
C TYR A 67 6.30 0.99 7.41
N ALA A 68 7.00 -0.02 6.84
CA ALA A 68 6.47 -1.37 6.72
C ALA A 68 6.28 -2.03 8.08
N VAL A 69 7.21 -1.83 9.02
CA VAL A 69 7.07 -2.28 10.41
C VAL A 69 5.83 -1.64 11.04
N GLN A 70 5.68 -0.32 10.94
CA GLN A 70 4.50 0.38 11.48
C GLN A 70 3.19 -0.09 10.85
N ALA A 71 3.16 -0.34 9.54
CA ALA A 71 1.98 -0.85 8.85
C ALA A 71 1.63 -2.28 9.27
N LEU A 72 2.63 -3.14 9.51
CA LEU A 72 2.44 -4.49 10.04
C LEU A 72 1.92 -4.48 11.48
N GLU A 73 2.45 -3.61 12.34
CA GLU A 73 1.97 -3.43 13.72
C GLU A 73 0.49 -3.01 13.78
N ALA A 74 0.07 -2.17 12.84
CA ALA A 74 -1.32 -1.75 12.71
C ALA A 74 -2.25 -2.83 12.12
N ALA A 75 -1.71 -3.85 11.44
CA ALA A 75 -2.45 -4.90 10.77
C ALA A 75 -2.68 -6.11 11.69
N LYS A 76 -3.92 -6.32 12.15
CA LYS A 76 -4.27 -7.36 13.13
C LYS A 76 -4.10 -8.79 12.64
N ASP A 77 -4.08 -8.99 11.33
CA ASP A 77 -3.94 -10.28 10.65
C ASP A 77 -2.48 -10.64 10.35
N PHE A 78 -1.54 -9.77 10.72
CA PHE A 78 -0.10 -10.02 10.58
C PHE A 78 0.61 -10.21 11.92
N GLU A 79 1.75 -10.89 11.85
CA GLU A 79 2.78 -10.97 12.87
C GLU A 79 4.13 -10.73 12.21
N ILE A 80 4.98 -9.90 12.82
CA ILE A 80 6.34 -9.66 12.32
C ILE A 80 7.21 -10.84 12.74
N ALA A 81 7.65 -11.63 11.76
CA ALA A 81 8.55 -12.77 11.96
C ALA A 81 9.98 -12.32 12.29
N GLY A 82 10.39 -11.18 11.77
CA GLY A 82 11.69 -10.58 12.04
C GLY A 82 12.07 -9.52 11.00
N ILE A 83 13.20 -8.87 11.25
CA ILE A 83 13.75 -7.80 10.41
C ILE A 83 15.11 -8.24 9.89
N VAL A 84 15.32 -8.21 8.58
CA VAL A 84 16.61 -8.54 7.97
C VAL A 84 17.36 -7.24 7.66
N ARG A 85 18.56 -7.09 8.24
CA ARG A 85 19.44 -5.94 8.04
C ARG A 85 20.78 -6.41 7.46
N ARG A 86 21.50 -5.51 6.81
CA ARG A 86 22.83 -5.86 6.22
C ARG A 86 23.78 -6.32 7.32
N GLN A 87 24.59 -7.32 7.00
CA GLN A 87 25.69 -7.77 7.82
C GLN A 87 26.62 -6.59 8.21
N GLY A 88 27.03 -6.55 9.47
CA GLY A 88 27.86 -5.48 10.01
C GLY A 88 27.12 -4.20 10.43
N ASN A 89 25.82 -4.10 10.25
CA ASN A 89 25.03 -3.00 10.79
C ASN A 89 24.64 -3.30 12.24
N THR A 90 25.52 -2.89 13.17
CA THR A 90 25.36 -3.15 14.63
C THR A 90 24.40 -2.18 15.30
N ASP A 91 24.08 -1.03 14.68
CA ASP A 91 23.15 -0.06 15.24
C ASP A 91 21.73 -0.58 15.09
N CYS A 92 21.15 -1.09 16.19
CA CYS A 92 19.75 -1.48 16.23
C CYS A 92 18.92 -0.34 16.82
N PRO A 93 18.06 0.33 16.03
CA PRO A 93 17.14 1.33 16.54
C PRO A 93 16.28 0.78 17.66
N LEU A 94 15.97 1.60 18.68
CA LEU A 94 15.21 1.18 19.86
C LEU A 94 13.83 0.59 19.51
N GLU A 95 13.20 1.10 18.46
CA GLU A 95 11.91 0.59 17.97
C GLU A 95 11.97 -0.85 17.44
N LEU A 96 13.16 -1.37 17.12
CA LEU A 96 13.34 -2.77 16.71
C LEU A 96 13.58 -3.74 17.86
N THR A 97 13.75 -3.24 19.09
CA THR A 97 13.98 -4.07 20.28
C THR A 97 12.96 -5.21 20.48
N PRO A 98 11.65 -5.04 20.15
CA PRO A 98 10.67 -6.11 20.27
C PRO A 98 10.81 -7.25 19.25
N TYR A 99 11.62 -7.08 18.20
CA TYR A 99 11.69 -8.00 17.06
C TYR A 99 13.02 -8.72 16.98
N GLU A 100 12.99 -9.90 16.38
CA GLU A 100 14.20 -10.61 15.98
C GLU A 100 14.82 -9.87 14.80
N VAL A 101 16.09 -9.44 14.94
CA VAL A 101 16.87 -8.73 13.91
C VAL A 101 18.02 -9.61 13.49
N VAL A 102 18.05 -9.99 12.22
CA VAL A 102 19.04 -10.91 11.64
C VAL A 102 19.71 -10.28 10.41
N ASP A 103 20.80 -10.88 9.94
CA ASP A 103 21.50 -10.47 8.73
C ASP A 103 21.16 -11.33 7.49
N ASP A 104 20.53 -12.49 7.69
CA ASP A 104 20.00 -13.35 6.62
C ASP A 104 18.62 -13.89 7.00
N ILE A 105 17.68 -13.84 6.05
CA ILE A 105 16.29 -14.30 6.26
C ILE A 105 16.22 -15.80 6.60
N SER A 106 17.21 -16.59 6.22
CA SER A 106 17.27 -18.03 6.54
C SER A 106 17.38 -18.33 8.04
N LEU A 107 17.71 -17.33 8.85
CA LEU A 107 17.74 -17.43 10.31
C LEU A 107 16.35 -17.28 10.95
N LEU A 108 15.39 -16.73 10.22
CA LEU A 108 14.00 -16.56 10.69
C LEU A 108 13.19 -17.84 10.44
N HIS A 109 12.28 -18.13 11.35
CA HIS A 109 11.43 -19.32 11.28
C HIS A 109 9.99 -18.98 10.90
N ASP A 110 9.33 -19.91 10.17
CA ASP A 110 7.90 -19.85 9.85
C ASP A 110 7.49 -18.54 9.13
N VAL A 111 8.31 -18.06 8.20
CA VAL A 111 8.02 -16.87 7.40
C VAL A 111 7.10 -17.24 6.24
N ASP A 112 5.91 -16.63 6.17
CA ASP A 112 4.95 -16.82 5.07
C ASP A 112 5.28 -15.90 3.88
N VAL A 113 5.70 -14.63 4.17
CA VAL A 113 5.99 -13.63 3.14
C VAL A 113 7.11 -12.68 3.57
N ALA A 114 7.97 -12.30 2.62
CA ALA A 114 9.02 -11.29 2.80
C ALA A 114 8.64 -10.00 2.07
N ILE A 115 8.64 -8.88 2.79
CA ILE A 115 8.48 -7.53 2.26
C ILE A 115 9.87 -6.97 1.95
N LEU A 116 10.18 -6.80 0.66
CA LEU A 116 11.50 -6.34 0.21
C LEU A 116 11.55 -4.81 0.21
N ALA A 117 12.04 -4.24 1.30
CA ALA A 117 12.30 -2.80 1.46
C ALA A 117 13.77 -2.47 1.13
N THR A 118 14.32 -3.13 0.13
CA THR A 118 15.70 -3.00 -0.35
C THR A 118 15.79 -2.02 -1.53
N PRO A 119 17.00 -1.54 -1.89
CA PRO A 119 17.17 -0.76 -3.11
C PRO A 119 16.63 -1.51 -4.34
N THR A 120 15.93 -0.80 -5.23
CA THR A 120 15.19 -1.37 -6.36
C THR A 120 16.02 -2.34 -7.20
N ARG A 121 17.30 -2.01 -7.47
CA ARG A 121 18.18 -2.85 -8.29
C ARG A 121 18.52 -4.22 -7.67
N SER A 122 18.39 -4.35 -6.36
CA SER A 122 18.64 -5.61 -5.64
C SER A 122 17.38 -6.47 -5.45
N CYS A 123 16.19 -5.92 -5.67
CA CYS A 123 14.92 -6.65 -5.51
C CYS A 123 14.87 -7.98 -6.29
N PRO A 124 15.28 -8.05 -7.58
CA PRO A 124 15.20 -9.29 -8.34
C PRO A 124 16.03 -10.44 -7.72
N ASP A 125 17.24 -10.15 -7.25
CA ASP A 125 18.13 -11.16 -6.66
C ASP A 125 17.61 -11.63 -5.29
N TYR A 126 17.18 -10.69 -4.43
CA TYR A 126 16.56 -11.03 -3.15
C TYR A 126 15.28 -11.85 -3.34
N SER A 127 14.40 -11.44 -4.25
CA SER A 127 13.16 -12.15 -4.54
C SER A 127 13.42 -13.57 -5.02
N ALA A 128 14.35 -13.77 -5.95
CA ALA A 128 14.71 -15.09 -6.47
C ALA A 128 15.26 -16.00 -5.36
N LYS A 129 16.18 -15.49 -4.53
CA LYS A 129 16.77 -16.24 -3.39
C LYS A 129 15.69 -16.64 -2.38
N ILE A 130 14.82 -15.72 -1.99
CA ILE A 130 13.82 -15.93 -0.94
C ILE A 130 12.70 -16.85 -1.41
N VAL A 131 12.24 -16.72 -2.66
CA VAL A 131 11.26 -17.64 -3.24
C VAL A 131 11.78 -19.07 -3.30
N ALA A 132 13.08 -19.26 -3.61
CA ALA A 132 13.70 -20.58 -3.59
C ALA A 132 13.73 -21.23 -2.19
N MET A 133 13.66 -20.42 -1.12
CA MET A 133 13.54 -20.89 0.27
C MET A 133 12.09 -21.24 0.64
N GLY A 134 11.13 -21.09 -0.25
CA GLY A 134 9.72 -21.40 0.00
C GLY A 134 8.93 -20.28 0.68
N ILE A 135 9.35 -19.03 0.52
CA ILE A 135 8.72 -17.83 1.10
C ILE A 135 8.17 -16.96 -0.03
N ASN A 136 6.95 -16.43 0.11
CA ASN A 136 6.40 -15.46 -0.83
C ASN A 136 7.14 -14.13 -0.73
N THR A 137 7.15 -13.33 -1.81
CA THR A 137 7.82 -12.02 -1.81
C THR A 137 6.93 -10.92 -2.36
N VAL A 138 7.11 -9.70 -1.84
CA VAL A 138 6.54 -8.49 -2.40
C VAL A 138 7.60 -7.39 -2.43
N ASP A 139 7.62 -6.60 -3.50
CA ASP A 139 8.55 -5.49 -3.67
C ASP A 139 7.93 -4.29 -4.39
N SER A 140 8.56 -3.14 -4.25
CA SER A 140 8.21 -1.90 -4.95
C SER A 140 9.22 -1.56 -6.06
N PHE A 141 9.65 -2.56 -6.85
CA PHE A 141 10.55 -2.36 -7.97
C PHE A 141 10.02 -1.31 -8.96
N ASP A 142 10.82 -0.29 -9.27
CA ASP A 142 10.39 0.90 -10.00
C ASP A 142 11.15 1.20 -11.31
N ILE A 143 11.99 0.27 -11.78
CA ILE A 143 12.66 0.42 -13.08
C ILE A 143 11.69 -0.06 -14.17
N HIS A 144 10.81 0.84 -14.63
CA HIS A 144 9.70 0.57 -15.55
C HIS A 144 10.11 -0.26 -16.78
N THR A 145 11.25 0.06 -17.39
CA THR A 145 11.76 -0.62 -18.59
C THR A 145 12.15 -2.08 -18.34
N SER A 146 12.36 -2.48 -17.10
CA SER A 146 12.84 -3.81 -16.72
C SER A 146 11.76 -4.68 -16.03
N ILE A 147 10.57 -4.13 -15.76
CA ILE A 147 9.49 -4.84 -15.04
C ILE A 147 9.09 -6.14 -15.76
N LEU A 148 8.91 -6.12 -17.08
CA LEU A 148 8.49 -7.30 -17.83
C LEU A 148 9.54 -8.43 -17.81
N ASP A 149 10.80 -8.09 -17.91
CA ASP A 149 11.89 -9.07 -17.87
C ASP A 149 12.06 -9.65 -16.46
N TYR A 150 11.97 -8.81 -15.45
CA TYR A 150 11.95 -9.26 -14.06
C TYR A 150 10.77 -10.21 -13.82
N ARG A 151 9.56 -9.81 -14.22
CA ARG A 151 8.35 -10.61 -14.07
C ARG A 151 8.48 -12.00 -14.74
N ARG A 152 8.99 -12.06 -15.97
CA ARG A 152 9.17 -13.32 -16.69
C ARG A 152 10.11 -14.27 -15.97
N LYS A 153 11.29 -13.78 -15.55
CA LYS A 153 12.29 -14.57 -14.81
C LYS A 153 11.72 -15.05 -13.47
N GLN A 154 11.08 -14.16 -12.74
CA GLN A 154 10.54 -14.46 -11.40
C GLN A 154 9.33 -15.41 -11.49
N MET A 155 8.53 -15.36 -12.56
CA MET A 155 7.45 -16.32 -12.81
C MET A 155 7.95 -17.77 -12.83
N GLU A 156 9.09 -18.03 -13.47
CA GLU A 156 9.69 -19.38 -13.52
C GLU A 156 10.14 -19.83 -12.12
N ASN A 157 10.80 -18.94 -11.37
CA ASN A 157 11.22 -19.20 -9.99
C ASN A 157 10.02 -19.53 -9.09
N CYS A 158 8.96 -18.72 -9.18
CA CYS A 158 7.76 -18.89 -8.38
C CYS A 158 7.05 -20.21 -8.68
N LYS A 159 6.88 -20.56 -9.95
CA LYS A 159 6.27 -21.84 -10.35
C LYS A 159 7.08 -23.03 -9.86
N LYS A 160 8.42 -22.97 -9.98
CA LYS A 160 9.31 -24.02 -9.53
C LYS A 160 9.25 -24.22 -8.01
N ALA A 161 9.16 -23.12 -7.26
CA ALA A 161 9.11 -23.15 -5.78
C ALA A 161 7.69 -23.36 -5.22
N GLY A 162 6.64 -23.28 -6.04
CA GLY A 162 5.25 -23.30 -5.58
C GLY A 162 4.91 -22.04 -4.74
N ARG A 163 5.47 -20.87 -5.07
CA ARG A 163 5.36 -19.62 -4.31
C ARG A 163 4.90 -18.46 -5.17
N VAL A 164 4.58 -17.36 -4.51
CA VAL A 164 4.05 -16.16 -5.12
C VAL A 164 5.04 -15.00 -4.94
N SER A 165 5.25 -14.25 -6.01
CA SER A 165 5.86 -12.91 -5.94
C SER A 165 4.90 -11.88 -6.49
N VAL A 166 4.75 -10.74 -5.82
CA VAL A 166 4.11 -9.57 -6.41
C VAL A 166 5.15 -8.46 -6.49
N ILE A 167 5.48 -8.07 -7.70
CA ILE A 167 6.54 -7.11 -7.99
C ILE A 167 5.95 -5.77 -8.41
N ALA A 168 6.75 -4.70 -8.34
CA ALA A 168 6.34 -3.36 -8.71
C ALA A 168 5.04 -2.94 -7.99
N ALA A 169 4.96 -3.25 -6.69
CA ALA A 169 3.80 -3.06 -5.84
C ALA A 169 4.00 -1.88 -4.86
N GLY A 170 4.46 -0.74 -5.38
CA GLY A 170 4.49 0.52 -4.68
C GLY A 170 3.20 1.34 -4.93
N TRP A 171 3.35 2.67 -4.92
CA TRP A 171 2.25 3.53 -5.37
C TRP A 171 2.36 3.83 -6.88
N ASP A 172 3.59 4.03 -7.42
CA ASP A 172 3.90 4.17 -8.84
C ASP A 172 5.30 3.57 -9.14
N PRO A 173 5.35 2.45 -9.84
CA PRO A 173 4.23 1.58 -10.25
C PRO A 173 3.57 0.87 -9.06
N GLY A 174 2.26 0.63 -9.20
CA GLY A 174 1.51 -0.12 -8.21
C GLY A 174 0.05 0.30 -8.10
N SER A 175 -0.33 1.03 -7.06
CA SER A 175 -1.74 1.42 -6.84
C SER A 175 -2.28 2.33 -7.94
N ASP A 176 -1.49 3.25 -8.46
CA ASP A 176 -1.88 4.10 -9.60
C ASP A 176 -2.00 3.30 -10.90
N SER A 177 -1.20 2.24 -11.06
CA SER A 177 -1.31 1.33 -12.20
C SER A 177 -2.66 0.61 -12.23
N VAL A 178 -3.21 0.23 -11.08
CA VAL A 178 -4.58 -0.32 -10.96
C VAL A 178 -5.62 0.71 -11.41
N VAL A 179 -5.48 1.97 -10.97
CA VAL A 179 -6.37 3.06 -11.38
C VAL A 179 -6.29 3.31 -12.89
N ARG A 180 -5.08 3.27 -13.50
CA ARG A 180 -4.89 3.41 -14.96
C ARG A 180 -5.63 2.31 -15.72
N VAL A 181 -5.49 1.05 -15.29
CA VAL A 181 -6.20 -0.08 -15.92
C VAL A 181 -7.70 0.11 -15.83
N LEU A 182 -8.23 0.54 -14.68
CA LEU A 182 -9.65 0.85 -14.52
C LEU A 182 -10.09 1.95 -15.50
N MET A 183 -9.39 3.06 -15.55
CA MET A 183 -9.70 4.19 -16.45
C MET A 183 -9.65 3.78 -17.92
N GLU A 184 -8.68 2.95 -18.31
CA GLU A 184 -8.56 2.44 -19.69
C GLU A 184 -9.70 1.48 -20.04
N SER A 185 -10.13 0.65 -19.10
CA SER A 185 -11.27 -0.24 -19.31
C SER A 185 -12.58 0.52 -19.53
N LEU A 186 -12.75 1.68 -18.87
CA LEU A 186 -13.93 2.53 -19.00
C LEU A 186 -13.96 3.34 -20.32
N ALA A 187 -12.80 3.74 -20.84
CA ALA A 187 -12.65 4.42 -22.11
C ALA A 187 -11.45 3.85 -22.89
N PRO A 188 -11.63 2.70 -23.61
CA PRO A 188 -10.52 1.97 -24.24
C PRO A 188 -9.78 2.76 -25.31
N LYS A 189 -10.47 3.67 -26.01
CA LYS A 189 -9.87 4.56 -27.00
C LYS A 189 -9.67 5.94 -26.38
N GLY A 190 -8.44 6.43 -26.35
CA GLY A 190 -8.18 7.75 -25.77
C GLY A 190 -6.74 7.97 -25.36
N LEU A 191 -6.53 9.05 -24.61
CA LEU A 191 -5.23 9.48 -24.11
C LEU A 191 -5.25 9.52 -22.58
N SER A 192 -4.15 9.10 -21.99
CA SER A 192 -3.92 9.24 -20.54
C SER A 192 -2.78 10.20 -20.28
N TYR A 193 -2.96 11.09 -19.33
CA TYR A 193 -1.93 11.99 -18.82
C TYR A 193 -1.64 11.66 -17.37
N THR A 194 -0.34 11.64 -17.03
CA THR A 194 0.13 11.49 -15.66
C THR A 194 0.88 12.76 -15.27
N ASN A 195 0.31 13.48 -14.33
CA ASN A 195 0.90 14.70 -13.79
C ASN A 195 1.41 14.40 -12.38
N PHE A 196 2.70 14.07 -12.24
CA PHE A 196 3.33 13.81 -10.95
C PHE A 196 3.57 15.09 -10.16
N GLY A 197 3.37 15.01 -8.85
CA GLY A 197 3.61 16.13 -7.93
C GLY A 197 2.32 16.92 -7.61
N PRO A 198 2.47 18.06 -6.92
CA PRO A 198 3.74 18.55 -6.39
C PRO A 198 4.28 17.67 -5.28
N GLY A 199 5.62 17.61 -5.14
CA GLY A 199 6.27 16.96 -4.01
C GLY A 199 7.59 16.25 -4.32
N MET A 200 8.17 15.66 -3.28
CA MET A 200 9.48 15.05 -3.32
C MET A 200 9.51 13.78 -4.17
N SER A 201 10.42 13.72 -5.14
CA SER A 201 10.76 12.51 -5.88
C SER A 201 11.95 11.79 -5.24
N MET A 202 11.72 10.59 -4.69
CA MET A 202 12.78 9.83 -4.00
C MET A 202 13.88 9.39 -4.96
N GLY A 203 13.53 8.82 -6.13
CA GLY A 203 14.50 8.34 -7.11
C GLY A 203 15.41 9.46 -7.63
N HIS A 204 14.82 10.60 -8.02
CA HIS A 204 15.58 11.78 -8.44
C HIS A 204 16.47 12.33 -7.32
N SER A 205 15.98 12.38 -6.08
CA SER A 205 16.78 12.83 -4.94
C SER A 205 17.98 11.91 -4.67
N VAL A 206 17.80 10.59 -4.80
CA VAL A 206 18.91 9.62 -4.68
C VAL A 206 19.93 9.80 -5.81
N CYS A 207 19.45 10.00 -7.04
CA CYS A 207 20.32 10.26 -8.19
C CYS A 207 21.18 11.51 -7.97
N VAL A 208 20.61 12.61 -7.49
CA VAL A 208 21.36 13.85 -7.23
C VAL A 208 22.38 13.63 -6.11
N ARG A 209 22.02 12.95 -5.02
CA ARG A 209 22.96 12.65 -3.92
C ARG A 209 24.16 11.79 -4.34
N SER A 210 24.09 11.09 -5.46
CA SER A 210 25.21 10.30 -5.98
C SER A 210 26.17 11.09 -6.85
N LYS A 211 25.91 12.39 -7.11
CA LYS A 211 26.81 13.24 -7.91
C LYS A 211 27.99 13.75 -7.10
N GLU A 212 29.12 13.95 -7.78
CA GLU A 212 30.31 14.52 -7.15
C GLU A 212 30.04 15.94 -6.67
N GLY A 213 30.54 16.31 -5.51
CA GLY A 213 30.34 17.64 -4.91
C GLY A 213 28.99 17.87 -4.25
N VAL A 214 28.14 16.85 -4.13
CA VAL A 214 26.84 16.92 -3.46
C VAL A 214 26.88 16.18 -2.12
N ARG A 215 26.75 16.94 -1.03
CA ARG A 215 26.66 16.41 0.34
C ARG A 215 25.27 15.84 0.62
N ASN A 216 24.23 16.54 0.20
CA ASN A 216 22.84 16.11 0.34
C ASN A 216 21.96 16.78 -0.72
N ALA A 217 20.81 16.19 -1.04
CA ALA A 217 19.93 16.74 -2.05
C ALA A 217 18.47 16.32 -1.90
N LEU A 218 17.58 17.19 -2.39
CA LEU A 218 16.17 16.99 -2.53
C LEU A 218 15.71 17.41 -3.92
N SER A 219 15.00 16.55 -4.64
CA SER A 219 14.33 16.89 -5.90
C SER A 219 12.83 16.90 -5.72
N VAL A 220 12.21 18.04 -6.03
CA VAL A 220 10.76 18.23 -6.00
C VAL A 220 10.22 18.26 -7.43
N THR A 221 9.17 17.48 -7.67
CA THR A 221 8.45 17.45 -8.95
C THR A 221 7.28 18.43 -8.91
N ILE A 222 7.21 19.31 -9.88
CA ILE A 222 6.10 20.23 -10.09
C ILE A 222 5.41 19.88 -11.41
N PRO A 223 4.11 19.50 -11.40
CA PRO A 223 3.37 19.21 -12.63
C PRO A 223 3.05 20.53 -13.37
N LEU A 224 3.26 20.52 -14.69
CA LEU A 224 2.87 21.60 -15.59
C LEU A 224 1.61 21.27 -16.41
N GLY A 225 1.10 20.04 -16.25
CA GLY A 225 -0.04 19.52 -16.99
C GLY A 225 0.36 18.64 -18.16
N GLU A 226 -0.58 17.84 -18.65
CA GLU A 226 -0.43 16.95 -19.83
C GLU A 226 0.81 16.01 -19.78
N GLY A 227 1.24 15.63 -18.56
CA GLY A 227 2.39 14.77 -18.35
C GLY A 227 3.74 15.50 -18.37
N ILE A 228 3.75 16.83 -18.46
CA ILE A 228 4.96 17.64 -18.44
C ILE A 228 5.28 18.03 -16.99
N HIS A 229 6.56 17.98 -16.64
CA HIS A 229 7.04 18.25 -15.29
C HIS A 229 8.21 19.25 -15.27
N ARG A 230 8.33 19.94 -14.14
CA ARG A 230 9.50 20.74 -13.77
C ARG A 230 10.15 20.12 -12.54
N ARG A 231 11.48 20.09 -12.51
CA ARG A 231 12.27 19.64 -11.36
C ARG A 231 12.89 20.82 -10.63
N MET A 232 12.54 20.96 -9.36
CA MET A 232 13.18 21.91 -8.44
C MET A 232 14.13 21.11 -7.58
N VAL A 233 15.43 21.27 -7.77
CA VAL A 233 16.48 20.49 -7.11
C VAL A 233 17.21 21.38 -6.13
N TYR A 234 17.22 20.98 -4.86
CA TYR A 234 17.93 21.67 -3.78
C TYR A 234 19.12 20.82 -3.39
N VAL A 235 20.31 21.41 -3.34
CA VAL A 235 21.57 20.72 -3.06
C VAL A 235 22.34 21.40 -1.93
N GLU A 236 22.85 20.59 -1.00
CA GLU A 236 23.93 20.96 -0.10
C GLU A 236 25.23 20.62 -0.81
N LEU A 237 26.07 21.62 -1.06
CA LEU A 237 27.34 21.43 -1.73
C LEU A 237 28.43 20.96 -0.73
N GLU A 238 29.35 20.14 -1.22
CA GLU A 238 30.61 19.85 -0.52
C GLU A 238 31.57 21.02 -0.60
N ASP A 239 32.57 21.06 0.29
CA ASP A 239 33.57 22.11 0.32
C ASP A 239 34.39 22.10 -0.98
N GLY A 240 34.44 23.24 -1.68
CA GLY A 240 35.12 23.40 -2.94
C GLY A 240 34.28 23.06 -4.20
N ALA A 241 33.09 22.51 -4.06
CA ALA A 241 32.18 22.26 -5.18
C ALA A 241 31.48 23.56 -5.60
N THR A 242 31.17 23.70 -6.89
CA THR A 242 30.44 24.82 -7.42
C THR A 242 29.05 24.40 -7.89
N LEU A 243 28.06 25.30 -7.70
CA LEU A 243 26.68 25.03 -8.15
C LEU A 243 26.62 24.82 -9.67
N GLU A 244 27.47 25.50 -10.43
CA GLU A 244 27.52 25.42 -11.88
C GLU A 244 27.92 24.01 -12.36
N GLN A 245 28.98 23.44 -11.79
CA GLN A 245 29.45 22.07 -12.10
C GLN A 245 28.38 21.03 -11.76
N VAL A 246 27.87 21.08 -10.53
CA VAL A 246 26.83 20.15 -10.06
C VAL A 246 25.55 20.26 -10.91
N THR A 247 25.16 21.49 -11.30
CA THR A 247 24.01 21.71 -12.18
C THR A 247 24.20 21.08 -13.56
N ALA A 248 25.39 21.19 -14.13
CA ALA A 248 25.70 20.59 -15.44
C ALA A 248 25.59 19.05 -15.39
N GLU A 249 26.13 18.42 -14.35
CA GLU A 249 26.05 16.97 -14.16
C GLU A 249 24.62 16.48 -13.93
N ILE A 250 23.82 17.19 -13.13
CA ILE A 250 22.41 16.86 -12.90
C ILE A 250 21.65 16.90 -14.20
N LYS A 251 21.76 17.99 -14.98
CA LYS A 251 21.03 18.15 -16.24
C LYS A 251 21.44 17.16 -17.33
N ALA A 252 22.67 16.65 -17.28
CA ALA A 252 23.15 15.62 -18.19
C ALA A 252 22.66 14.20 -17.86
N ASP A 253 22.13 13.98 -16.64
CA ASP A 253 21.65 12.67 -16.22
C ASP A 253 20.31 12.34 -16.92
N PRO A 254 20.13 11.08 -17.38
CA PRO A 254 18.86 10.64 -18.01
C PRO A 254 17.61 10.85 -17.17
N TYR A 255 17.70 10.91 -15.84
CA TYR A 255 16.58 11.22 -14.95
C TYR A 255 16.05 12.65 -15.11
N PHE A 256 16.89 13.57 -15.63
CA PHE A 256 16.59 15.01 -15.72
C PHE A 256 16.58 15.53 -17.16
N ALA A 257 17.10 14.77 -18.12
CA ALA A 257 17.35 15.21 -19.49
C ALA A 257 16.09 15.70 -20.23
N ASN A 258 14.93 15.16 -19.88
CA ASN A 258 13.65 15.50 -20.54
C ASN A 258 12.79 16.50 -19.75
N ASP A 259 13.22 16.91 -18.54
CA ASP A 259 12.44 17.78 -17.69
C ASP A 259 13.10 19.16 -17.58
N GLU A 260 12.29 20.20 -17.47
CA GLU A 260 12.77 21.54 -17.10
C GLU A 260 13.34 21.48 -15.68
N THR A 261 14.67 21.61 -15.53
CA THR A 261 15.36 21.42 -14.26
C THR A 261 16.03 22.69 -13.77
N HIS A 262 15.70 23.11 -12.55
CA HIS A 262 16.31 24.22 -11.82
C HIS A 262 17.00 23.68 -10.58
N VAL A 263 18.26 24.10 -10.37
CA VAL A 263 19.10 23.66 -9.25
C VAL A 263 19.45 24.83 -8.35
N PHE A 264 19.30 24.68 -7.04
CA PHE A 264 19.52 25.70 -6.03
C PHE A 264 20.42 25.16 -4.94
N ALA A 265 21.45 25.91 -4.56
CA ALA A 265 22.24 25.62 -3.37
C ALA A 265 21.46 26.07 -2.12
N VAL A 266 21.43 25.21 -1.10
CA VAL A 266 20.83 25.48 0.20
C VAL A 266 21.81 25.16 1.33
N ALA A 267 21.63 25.81 2.47
CA ALA A 267 22.46 25.55 3.65
C ALA A 267 22.12 24.17 4.26
N SER A 268 20.85 23.81 4.27
CA SER A 268 20.35 22.50 4.70
C SER A 268 19.15 22.08 3.84
N VAL A 269 19.19 20.83 3.38
CA VAL A 269 18.04 20.20 2.70
C VAL A 269 16.89 19.96 3.68
N ASP A 270 17.18 19.83 4.98
CA ASP A 270 16.15 19.63 6.00
C ASP A 270 15.19 20.82 6.10
N ASP A 271 15.67 22.03 5.80
CA ASP A 271 14.84 23.26 5.81
C ASP A 271 13.78 23.29 4.70
N VAL A 272 13.99 22.49 3.65
CA VAL A 272 13.08 22.41 2.47
C VAL A 272 12.50 21.00 2.28
N ARG A 273 12.69 20.10 3.26
CA ARG A 273 12.24 18.73 3.18
C ARG A 273 10.72 18.65 3.21
N ASP A 274 10.16 18.07 2.17
CA ASP A 274 8.77 17.68 2.08
C ASP A 274 8.68 16.20 1.65
N MET A 275 8.07 15.35 2.47
CA MET A 275 7.83 13.94 2.18
C MET A 275 6.51 13.73 1.40
N GLY A 276 5.74 14.79 1.21
CA GLY A 276 4.54 14.80 0.41
C GLY A 276 4.85 14.56 -1.07
N HIS A 277 3.97 13.82 -1.73
CA HIS A 277 3.96 13.65 -3.17
C HIS A 277 2.54 13.49 -3.64
N GLY A 278 2.31 13.69 -4.94
CA GLY A 278 1.00 13.54 -5.52
C GLY A 278 1.04 13.07 -6.95
N VAL A 279 -0.11 12.65 -7.43
CA VAL A 279 -0.34 12.39 -8.85
C VAL A 279 -1.75 12.80 -9.22
N ASN A 280 -1.90 13.44 -10.38
CA ASN A 280 -3.17 13.62 -11.07
C ASN A 280 -3.15 12.76 -12.33
N LEU A 281 -4.00 11.74 -12.37
CA LEU A 281 -4.22 10.89 -13.53
C LEU A 281 -5.45 11.39 -14.28
N VAL A 282 -5.30 11.69 -15.57
CA VAL A 282 -6.41 12.12 -16.42
C VAL A 282 -6.53 11.17 -17.60
N ARG A 283 -7.71 10.61 -17.81
CA ARG A 283 -8.06 9.85 -19.02
C ARG A 283 -9.14 10.58 -19.78
N LYS A 284 -8.89 10.89 -21.04
CA LYS A 284 -9.88 11.42 -22.00
C LYS A 284 -10.10 10.39 -23.10
N GLY A 285 -11.35 10.04 -23.37
CA GLY A 285 -11.56 8.98 -24.35
C GLY A 285 -12.99 8.71 -24.76
N VAL A 286 -13.20 7.51 -25.28
CA VAL A 286 -14.44 7.05 -25.88
C VAL A 286 -14.88 5.75 -25.21
N SER A 287 -16.11 5.73 -24.66
CA SER A 287 -16.78 4.52 -24.18
C SER A 287 -17.75 4.02 -25.24
N GLY A 288 -17.49 2.82 -25.75
CA GLY A 288 -18.21 2.29 -26.91
C GLY A 288 -18.03 3.17 -28.16
N LYS A 289 -19.07 3.92 -28.53
CA LYS A 289 -19.06 4.91 -29.63
C LYS A 289 -19.20 6.35 -29.15
N THR A 290 -19.37 6.56 -27.84
CA THR A 290 -19.64 7.88 -27.25
C THR A 290 -18.34 8.57 -26.83
N PRO A 291 -17.98 9.71 -27.45
CA PRO A 291 -16.79 10.47 -27.10
C PRO A 291 -16.97 11.30 -25.83
N ASN A 292 -15.97 12.08 -25.48
CA ASN A 292 -15.97 13.06 -24.38
C ASN A 292 -16.08 12.45 -22.97
N GLN A 293 -15.70 11.19 -22.80
CA GLN A 293 -15.49 10.65 -21.47
C GLN A 293 -14.22 11.25 -20.88
N ARG A 294 -14.30 11.72 -19.63
CA ARG A 294 -13.16 12.19 -18.87
C ARG A 294 -13.21 11.61 -17.47
N PHE A 295 -12.15 10.91 -17.10
CA PHE A 295 -11.93 10.39 -15.77
C PHE A 295 -10.72 11.08 -15.17
N GLU A 296 -10.80 11.39 -13.89
CA GLU A 296 -9.75 12.09 -13.17
C GLU A 296 -9.59 11.46 -11.79
N PHE A 297 -8.35 11.16 -11.42
CA PHE A 297 -7.99 10.68 -10.10
C PHE A 297 -6.85 11.52 -9.55
N ASN A 298 -7.05 12.04 -8.34
CA ASN A 298 -6.06 12.85 -7.63
C ASN A 298 -5.63 12.13 -6.37
N MET A 299 -4.34 12.08 -6.13
CA MET A 299 -3.74 11.49 -4.94
C MET A 299 -2.69 12.43 -4.36
N SER A 300 -2.74 12.64 -3.03
CA SER A 300 -1.72 13.33 -2.26
C SER A 300 -1.32 12.42 -1.10
N ILE A 301 -0.04 12.16 -0.95
CA ILE A 301 0.48 11.07 -0.12
C ILE A 301 1.75 11.46 0.63
N ASN A 302 2.00 10.75 1.73
CA ASN A 302 3.36 10.55 2.23
C ASN A 302 3.94 9.34 1.49
N ASN A 303 4.91 9.57 0.62
CA ASN A 303 5.41 8.58 -0.33
C ASN A 303 5.88 7.27 0.34
N PRO A 304 6.85 7.26 1.28
CA PRO A 304 7.33 6.00 1.86
C PRO A 304 6.26 5.27 2.68
N ALA A 305 5.38 6.02 3.36
CA ALA A 305 4.32 5.42 4.17
C ALA A 305 3.27 4.72 3.30
N LEU A 306 2.83 5.33 2.19
CA LEU A 306 1.89 4.69 1.28
C LEU A 306 2.50 3.47 0.61
N THR A 307 3.74 3.56 0.10
CA THR A 307 4.44 2.41 -0.50
C THR A 307 4.49 1.23 0.48
N ALA A 308 4.85 1.48 1.73
CA ALA A 308 4.91 0.45 2.77
C ALA A 308 3.53 -0.16 3.06
N GLN A 309 2.48 0.66 3.16
CA GLN A 309 1.11 0.19 3.35
C GLN A 309 0.63 -0.68 2.18
N VAL A 310 0.96 -0.29 0.96
CA VAL A 310 0.64 -1.09 -0.25
C VAL A 310 1.35 -2.44 -0.19
N LEU A 311 2.64 -2.48 0.14
CA LEU A 311 3.40 -3.72 0.28
C LEU A 311 2.77 -4.67 1.31
N VAL A 312 2.34 -4.19 2.46
CA VAL A 312 1.65 -5.00 3.48
C VAL A 312 0.33 -5.54 2.96
N ASN A 313 -0.47 -4.72 2.27
CA ASN A 313 -1.74 -5.15 1.71
C ASN A 313 -1.55 -6.18 0.58
N VAL A 314 -0.55 -6.01 -0.26
CA VAL A 314 -0.19 -6.96 -1.31
C VAL A 314 0.40 -8.25 -0.73
N ALA A 315 1.17 -8.17 0.36
CA ALA A 315 1.63 -9.35 1.09
C ALA A 315 0.45 -10.22 1.56
N ARG A 316 -0.64 -9.60 2.02
CA ARG A 316 -1.90 -10.31 2.35
C ARG A 316 -2.47 -11.03 1.12
N ALA A 317 -2.53 -10.36 -0.03
CA ALA A 317 -3.04 -10.93 -1.27
C ALA A 317 -2.24 -12.16 -1.73
N THR A 318 -0.92 -12.23 -1.46
CA THR A 318 -0.09 -13.40 -1.85
C THR A 318 -0.60 -14.71 -1.26
N MET A 319 -1.30 -14.68 -0.12
CA MET A 319 -1.86 -15.87 0.54
C MET A 319 -3.02 -16.50 -0.24
N ARG A 320 -3.60 -15.78 -1.20
CA ARG A 320 -4.77 -16.21 -1.97
C ARG A 320 -4.47 -16.47 -3.45
N LEU A 321 -3.29 -16.10 -3.91
CA LEU A 321 -2.87 -16.24 -5.30
C LEU A 321 -2.29 -17.63 -5.58
N GLN A 322 -2.41 -18.08 -6.83
CA GLN A 322 -1.73 -19.28 -7.31
C GLN A 322 -0.23 -19.01 -7.50
N PRO A 323 0.63 -20.05 -7.41
CA PRO A 323 2.06 -19.88 -7.62
C PRO A 323 2.39 -19.16 -8.94
N GLY A 324 3.11 -18.06 -8.83
CA GLY A 324 3.44 -17.20 -9.97
C GLY A 324 3.99 -15.84 -9.57
N CYS A 325 4.33 -15.03 -10.56
CA CYS A 325 4.77 -13.65 -10.39
C CYS A 325 3.78 -12.69 -11.02
N TYR A 326 3.33 -11.72 -10.26
CA TYR A 326 2.26 -10.79 -10.61
C TYR A 326 2.71 -9.35 -10.43
N THR A 327 2.05 -8.43 -11.13
CA THR A 327 2.00 -7.00 -10.83
C THR A 327 0.65 -6.68 -10.19
N MET A 328 0.50 -5.54 -9.53
CA MET A 328 -0.76 -5.18 -8.85
C MET A 328 -2.01 -5.20 -9.74
N PRO A 329 -1.97 -4.74 -11.02
CA PRO A 329 -3.13 -4.84 -11.91
C PRO A 329 -3.62 -6.27 -12.21
N GLU A 330 -2.79 -7.29 -11.96
CA GLU A 330 -3.13 -8.70 -12.24
C GLU A 330 -3.79 -9.41 -11.04
N ILE A 331 -3.83 -8.77 -9.87
CA ILE A 331 -4.39 -9.37 -8.65
C ILE A 331 -5.77 -8.78 -8.33
N PRO A 332 -6.69 -9.57 -7.75
CA PRO A 332 -7.96 -9.04 -7.28
C PRO A 332 -7.73 -8.01 -6.16
N VAL A 333 -8.15 -6.77 -6.39
CA VAL A 333 -7.96 -5.65 -5.42
C VAL A 333 -8.56 -5.97 -4.06
N ILE A 334 -9.67 -6.72 -4.03
CA ILE A 334 -10.34 -7.14 -2.80
C ILE A 334 -9.45 -8.02 -1.91
N ASP A 335 -8.50 -8.76 -2.49
CA ASP A 335 -7.61 -9.63 -1.73
C ASP A 335 -6.53 -8.87 -0.94
N MET A 336 -6.37 -7.58 -1.22
CA MET A 336 -5.51 -6.68 -0.46
C MET A 336 -6.17 -6.20 0.84
N LEU A 337 -7.49 -6.35 1.00
CA LEU A 337 -8.22 -5.91 2.17
C LEU A 337 -8.23 -6.98 3.26
N ALA A 338 -8.11 -6.53 4.51
CA ALA A 338 -8.25 -7.38 5.69
C ALA A 338 -9.73 -7.64 5.98
N GLY A 339 -10.07 -8.85 6.45
CA GLY A 339 -11.41 -9.21 6.87
C GLY A 339 -12.07 -10.28 6.00
N ASP A 340 -13.33 -10.56 6.32
CA ASP A 340 -14.15 -11.51 5.58
C ASP A 340 -14.57 -10.96 4.22
N ARG A 341 -14.51 -11.78 3.19
CA ARG A 341 -14.77 -11.34 1.80
C ARG A 341 -16.23 -10.91 1.58
N GLU A 342 -17.19 -11.60 2.19
CA GLU A 342 -18.62 -11.27 2.06
C GLU A 342 -18.91 -9.95 2.78
N GLU A 343 -18.31 -9.72 3.95
CA GLU A 343 -18.45 -8.45 4.68
C GLU A 343 -17.84 -7.29 3.87
N ILE A 344 -16.69 -7.49 3.25
CA ILE A 344 -16.03 -6.48 2.39
C ILE A 344 -16.94 -6.15 1.20
N ILE A 345 -17.48 -7.15 0.51
CA ILE A 345 -18.41 -6.96 -0.62
C ILE A 345 -19.65 -6.19 -0.17
N SER A 346 -20.27 -6.58 0.94
CA SER A 346 -21.48 -5.93 1.43
C SER A 346 -21.28 -4.47 1.85
N HIS A 347 -20.03 -4.10 2.19
CA HIS A 347 -19.64 -2.74 2.55
C HIS A 347 -19.32 -1.86 1.34
N LEU A 348 -18.74 -2.43 0.30
CA LEU A 348 -18.21 -1.68 -0.86
C LEU A 348 -19.18 -1.66 -2.07
N VAL A 349 -20.10 -2.59 -2.14
CA VAL A 349 -21.07 -2.75 -3.22
C VAL A 349 -22.49 -2.66 -2.69
#